data_48e1c0381af552c66fde9bd11877bb92
#
_entry.id   48e1c0381af552c66fde9bd11877bb92
#
_cell.length_a   1.000
_cell.length_b   1.000
_cell.length_c   1.000
_cell.angle_alpha   90.00
_cell.angle_beta   90.00
_cell.angle_gamma   90.00
#
_symmetry.space_group_name_H-M   'P 1'
#
loop_
_entity.id
_entity.type
_entity.pdbx_description
1 polymer ?
#
loop_
_entity_poly.entity_id
_entity_poly.type
_entity_poly.pdbx_seq_one_letter_code
_entity_poly.pdbx_strand_id
1 'polypeptide(L)'
;MIDLFNYHRRTSSVVHVGALDMGGNNPVRIQSMTTTNTNDTEACVAQAERIINAGGELVRLTTQGRREAENLKNISAKLRTDGFDTPLAADVRFNPDVDDVAAIYAEKVRINPGNYVDPARQFIKKEYSDEEYAEELERIEDRFVPFLNICK
;
A
#
# COMPACT_ATOMS: atom_id res chain seq x y z
N MET A 1 26.33 8.00 15.34
CA MET A 1 25.91 8.10 16.76
C MET A 1 24.60 8.88 16.79
N ILE A 2 23.56 8.38 17.44
CA ILE A 2 22.31 9.13 17.59
C ILE A 2 22.56 10.21 18.65
N ASP A 3 22.38 11.48 18.27
CA ASP A 3 22.42 12.58 19.21
C ASP A 3 21.05 12.72 19.86
N LEU A 4 20.95 12.45 21.16
CA LEU A 4 19.69 12.50 21.90
C LEU A 4 19.25 13.92 22.27
N PHE A 5 20.12 14.90 22.11
CA PHE A 5 19.88 16.30 22.50
C PHE A 5 19.62 17.20 21.30
N ASN A 6 20.17 16.85 20.13
CA ASN A 6 20.01 17.61 18.89
C ASN A 6 19.43 16.70 17.81
N TYR A 7 18.12 16.81 17.59
CA TYR A 7 17.45 16.03 16.58
C TYR A 7 17.79 16.57 15.18
N HIS A 8 18.43 15.72 14.38
CA HIS A 8 18.61 15.95 12.94
C HIS A 8 17.78 14.95 12.14
N ARG A 9 16.80 15.45 11.41
CA ARG A 9 15.98 14.60 10.54
C ARG A 9 16.85 14.05 9.41
N ARG A 10 16.89 12.73 9.28
CA ARG A 10 17.53 12.09 8.13
C ARG A 10 16.77 12.47 6.87
N THR A 11 17.48 12.94 5.84
CA THR A 11 16.89 13.15 4.51
C THR A 11 16.47 11.82 3.92
N SER A 12 15.22 11.68 3.54
CA SER A 12 14.67 10.54 2.82
C SER A 12 14.36 10.91 1.38
N SER A 13 14.19 9.91 0.52
CA SER A 13 13.72 10.13 -0.85
C SER A 13 12.31 10.71 -0.84
N VAL A 14 12.00 11.53 -1.84
CA VAL A 14 10.63 11.97 -2.10
C VAL A 14 9.94 10.91 -2.95
N VAL A 15 8.72 10.54 -2.56
CA VAL A 15 7.86 9.61 -3.28
C VAL A 15 6.55 10.31 -3.60
N HIS A 16 6.10 10.19 -4.84
CA HIS A 16 4.82 10.73 -5.30
C HIS A 16 3.72 9.68 -5.16
N VAL A 17 2.64 10.01 -4.45
CA VAL A 17 1.46 9.16 -4.31
C VAL A 17 0.27 9.92 -4.91
N GLY A 18 0.03 9.76 -6.20
CA GLY A 18 -0.82 10.68 -6.94
C GLY A 18 -0.27 12.10 -6.86
N ALA A 19 -1.08 13.05 -6.43
CA ALA A 19 -0.68 14.44 -6.22
C ALA A 19 -0.01 14.71 -4.85
N LEU A 20 0.16 13.69 -4.02
CA LEU A 20 0.68 13.80 -2.65
C LEU A 20 2.16 13.46 -2.57
N ASP A 21 3.00 14.43 -2.26
CA ASP A 21 4.43 14.22 -2.04
C ASP A 21 4.71 13.75 -0.61
N MET A 22 5.47 12.65 -0.46
CA MET A 22 5.86 12.06 0.82
C MET A 22 7.40 11.95 0.90
N GLY A 23 7.95 12.19 2.08
CA GLY A 23 9.39 12.12 2.31
C GLY A 23 10.13 13.43 2.03
N GLY A 24 11.45 13.40 2.04
CA GLY A 24 12.28 14.60 1.94
C GLY A 24 11.94 15.62 3.03
N ASN A 25 11.72 16.87 2.63
CA ASN A 25 11.30 17.96 3.50
C ASN A 25 9.77 18.17 3.53
N ASN A 26 9.01 17.29 2.88
CA ASN A 26 7.55 17.37 2.91
C ASN A 26 7.01 17.14 4.33
N PRO A 27 5.85 17.70 4.67
CA PRO A 27 5.21 17.46 5.97
C PRO A 27 4.83 16.00 6.15
N VAL A 28 4.64 15.60 7.41
CA VAL A 28 4.06 14.29 7.73
C VAL A 28 2.63 14.26 7.25
N ARG A 29 2.27 13.22 6.48
CA ARG A 29 0.95 13.09 5.85
C ARG A 29 -0.04 12.39 6.78
N ILE A 30 -1.28 12.85 6.76
CA ILE A 30 -2.36 12.29 7.56
C ILE A 30 -3.06 11.20 6.75
N GLN A 31 -2.93 9.96 7.22
CA GLN A 31 -3.59 8.80 6.63
C GLN A 31 -4.58 8.18 7.61
N SER A 32 -5.79 7.85 7.15
CA SER A 32 -6.73 7.03 7.88
C SER A 32 -7.19 5.85 7.03
N MET A 33 -7.88 4.91 7.66
CA MET A 33 -8.29 3.65 7.03
C MET A 33 -9.80 3.46 7.14
N THR A 34 -10.42 2.99 6.05
CA THR A 34 -11.82 2.58 6.09
C THR A 34 -12.00 1.27 6.85
N THR A 35 -13.16 1.09 7.44
CA THR A 35 -13.57 -0.14 8.13
C THR A 35 -14.73 -0.85 7.41
N THR A 36 -15.20 -0.26 6.31
CA THR A 36 -16.25 -0.81 5.45
C THR A 36 -15.74 -2.01 4.64
N ASN A 37 -16.66 -2.83 4.19
CA ASN A 37 -16.34 -3.89 3.23
C ASN A 37 -15.94 -3.25 1.89
N THR A 38 -14.74 -3.51 1.40
CA THR A 38 -14.22 -2.90 0.18
C THR A 38 -14.97 -3.33 -1.09
N ASN A 39 -15.79 -4.38 -1.03
CA ASN A 39 -16.72 -4.72 -2.10
C ASN A 39 -18.00 -3.84 -2.13
N ASP A 40 -18.25 -3.04 -1.09
CA ASP A 40 -19.35 -2.08 -1.02
C ASP A 40 -18.83 -0.68 -1.38
N THR A 41 -18.99 -0.31 -2.66
CA THR A 41 -18.50 0.96 -3.19
C THR A 41 -19.09 2.16 -2.45
N GLU A 42 -20.41 2.20 -2.25
CA GLU A 42 -21.09 3.35 -1.65
C GLU A 42 -20.69 3.56 -0.19
N ALA A 43 -20.63 2.48 0.59
CA ALA A 43 -20.18 2.55 1.98
C ALA A 43 -18.71 3.00 2.08
N CYS A 44 -17.84 2.53 1.19
CA CYS A 44 -16.43 2.93 1.15
C CYS A 44 -16.28 4.40 0.77
N VAL A 45 -16.99 4.87 -0.25
CA VAL A 45 -16.96 6.28 -0.67
C VAL A 45 -17.45 7.18 0.45
N ALA A 46 -18.61 6.89 1.04
CA ALA A 46 -19.15 7.68 2.14
C ALA A 46 -18.21 7.76 3.36
N GLN A 47 -17.49 6.68 3.66
CA GLN A 47 -16.49 6.71 4.73
C GLN A 47 -15.23 7.47 4.32
N ALA A 48 -14.75 7.30 3.09
CA ALA A 48 -13.60 8.01 2.56
C ALA A 48 -13.83 9.53 2.58
N GLU A 49 -15.00 10.00 2.14
CA GLU A 49 -15.38 11.42 2.19
C GLU A 49 -15.35 11.98 3.62
N ARG A 50 -15.85 11.22 4.60
CA ARG A 50 -15.76 11.64 6.01
C ARG A 50 -14.31 11.76 6.48
N ILE A 51 -13.44 10.85 6.08
CA ILE A 51 -11.99 10.88 6.39
C ILE A 51 -11.35 12.11 5.76
N ILE A 52 -11.62 12.37 4.48
CA ILE A 52 -11.07 13.50 3.73
C ILE A 52 -11.55 14.83 4.32
N ASN A 53 -12.84 14.95 4.59
CA ASN A 53 -13.44 16.16 5.19
C ASN A 53 -12.92 16.42 6.62
N ALA A 54 -12.43 15.40 7.32
CA ALA A 54 -11.76 15.52 8.60
C ALA A 54 -10.26 15.85 8.48
N GLY A 55 -9.74 16.07 7.27
CA GLY A 55 -8.34 16.43 7.02
C GLY A 55 -7.44 15.25 6.64
N GLY A 56 -8.00 14.10 6.29
CA GLY A 56 -7.24 12.96 5.75
C GLY A 56 -6.67 13.27 4.36
N GLU A 57 -5.37 13.09 4.19
CA GLU A 57 -4.65 13.35 2.93
C GLU A 57 -4.46 12.07 2.12
N LEU A 58 -4.67 10.89 2.71
CA LEU A 58 -4.53 9.57 2.11
C LEU A 58 -5.56 8.64 2.75
N VAL A 59 -6.35 7.94 1.95
CA VAL A 59 -7.35 6.97 2.44
C VAL A 59 -6.90 5.56 2.13
N ARG A 60 -6.81 4.72 3.16
CA ARG A 60 -6.39 3.32 3.02
C ARG A 60 -7.59 2.39 3.11
N LEU A 61 -7.67 1.44 2.19
CA LEU A 61 -8.71 0.42 2.11
C LEU A 61 -8.12 -0.98 2.26
N THR A 62 -8.77 -1.84 3.04
CA THR A 62 -8.39 -3.25 3.14
C THR A 62 -8.66 -3.96 1.81
N THR A 63 -7.66 -4.67 1.29
CA THR A 63 -7.73 -5.33 -0.02
C THR A 63 -7.20 -6.75 0.14
N GLN A 64 -8.07 -7.68 0.54
CA GLN A 64 -7.69 -9.06 0.86
C GLN A 64 -7.77 -10.00 -0.35
N GLY A 65 -8.58 -9.66 -1.33
CA GLY A 65 -8.83 -10.49 -2.48
C GLY A 65 -8.99 -9.70 -3.77
N ARG A 66 -9.03 -10.45 -4.87
CA ARG A 66 -9.10 -9.87 -6.22
C ARG A 66 -10.34 -8.98 -6.43
N ARG A 67 -11.49 -9.37 -5.87
CA ARG A 67 -12.73 -8.58 -6.01
C ARG A 67 -12.62 -7.21 -5.38
N GLU A 68 -12.01 -7.12 -4.19
CA GLU A 68 -11.75 -5.85 -3.51
C GLU A 68 -10.75 -5.01 -4.29
N ALA A 69 -9.69 -5.62 -4.83
CA ALA A 69 -8.71 -4.93 -5.67
C ALA A 69 -9.35 -4.35 -6.94
N GLU A 70 -10.18 -5.13 -7.64
CA GLU A 70 -10.91 -4.67 -8.83
C GLU A 70 -11.93 -3.57 -8.49
N ASN A 71 -12.56 -3.63 -7.30
CA ASN A 71 -13.53 -2.61 -6.86
C ASN A 71 -12.90 -1.27 -6.47
N LEU A 72 -11.59 -1.21 -6.22
CA LEU A 72 -10.88 0.06 -6.03
C LEU A 72 -11.09 1.02 -7.20
N LYS A 73 -11.20 0.49 -8.43
CA LYS A 73 -11.54 1.26 -9.62
C LYS A 73 -12.86 2.04 -9.46
N ASN A 74 -13.90 1.36 -8.97
CA ASN A 74 -15.23 1.96 -8.81
C ASN A 74 -15.23 3.00 -7.68
N ILE A 75 -14.55 2.69 -6.57
CA ILE A 75 -14.41 3.60 -5.42
C ILE A 75 -13.65 4.87 -5.86
N SER A 76 -12.50 4.71 -6.54
CA SER A 76 -11.73 5.83 -7.06
C SER A 76 -12.54 6.67 -8.03
N ALA A 77 -13.19 6.07 -9.03
CA ALA A 77 -14.00 6.77 -10.02
C ALA A 77 -15.13 7.57 -9.37
N LYS A 78 -15.81 7.00 -8.37
CA LYS A 78 -16.89 7.68 -7.65
C LYS A 78 -16.37 8.87 -6.87
N LEU A 79 -15.28 8.72 -6.10
CA LEU A 79 -14.64 9.83 -5.37
C LEU A 79 -14.24 10.97 -6.31
N ARG A 80 -13.64 10.67 -7.49
CA ARG A 80 -13.29 11.69 -8.49
C ARG A 80 -14.52 12.40 -9.02
N THR A 81 -15.61 11.67 -9.26
CA THR A 81 -16.89 12.26 -9.69
C THR A 81 -17.46 13.20 -8.62
N ASP A 82 -17.31 12.86 -7.35
CA ASP A 82 -17.78 13.64 -6.21
C ASP A 82 -16.83 14.82 -5.85
N GLY A 83 -15.73 14.98 -6.63
CA GLY A 83 -14.79 16.10 -6.53
C GLY A 83 -13.63 15.91 -5.56
N PHE A 84 -13.34 14.67 -5.14
CA PHE A 84 -12.25 14.34 -4.25
C PHE A 84 -11.06 13.75 -5.02
N ASP A 85 -9.91 14.39 -4.97
CA ASP A 85 -8.66 13.95 -5.61
C ASP A 85 -7.69 13.24 -4.65
N THR A 86 -8.13 12.98 -3.42
CA THR A 86 -7.31 12.31 -2.41
C THR A 86 -6.88 10.92 -2.88
N PRO A 87 -5.59 10.58 -2.84
CA PRO A 87 -5.10 9.29 -3.30
C PRO A 87 -5.57 8.15 -2.38
N LEU A 88 -5.69 6.96 -2.97
CA LEU A 88 -6.08 5.74 -2.29
C LEU A 88 -4.85 4.84 -2.06
N ALA A 89 -4.82 4.19 -0.90
CA ALA A 89 -3.85 3.17 -0.58
C ALA A 89 -4.53 1.81 -0.41
N ALA A 90 -4.13 0.83 -1.20
CA ALA A 90 -4.56 -0.56 -1.03
C ALA A 90 -3.72 -1.25 0.05
N ASP A 91 -4.38 -1.84 1.04
CA ASP A 91 -3.74 -2.66 2.07
C ASP A 91 -3.88 -4.13 1.71
N VAL A 92 -2.95 -4.64 0.92
CA VAL A 92 -2.92 -6.04 0.52
C VAL A 92 -2.11 -6.86 1.53
N ARG A 93 -2.60 -8.06 1.83
CA ARG A 93 -1.95 -8.96 2.77
C ARG A 93 -1.85 -10.37 2.18
N PHE A 94 -0.64 -10.92 2.15
CA PHE A 94 -0.37 -12.33 1.86
C PHE A 94 -0.83 -12.83 0.47
N ASN A 95 -0.98 -11.96 -0.51
CA ASN A 95 -1.40 -12.38 -1.85
C ASN A 95 -0.80 -11.47 -2.93
N PRO A 96 0.37 -11.82 -3.51
CA PRO A 96 1.04 -11.03 -4.53
C PRO A 96 0.21 -10.80 -5.81
N ASP A 97 -0.69 -11.73 -6.16
CA ASP A 97 -1.53 -11.55 -7.36
C ASP A 97 -2.60 -10.47 -7.15
N VAL A 98 -2.97 -10.21 -5.90
CA VAL A 98 -3.87 -9.11 -5.54
C VAL A 98 -3.12 -7.77 -5.56
N ASP A 99 -1.82 -7.77 -5.21
CA ASP A 99 -0.97 -6.59 -5.29
C ASP A 99 -0.91 -6.03 -6.71
N ASP A 100 -0.73 -6.89 -7.72
CA ASP A 100 -0.66 -6.50 -9.13
C ASP A 100 -1.95 -5.81 -9.58
N VAL A 101 -3.11 -6.37 -9.21
CA VAL A 101 -4.42 -5.77 -9.55
C VAL A 101 -4.65 -4.47 -8.80
N ALA A 102 -4.29 -4.42 -7.52
CA ALA A 102 -4.42 -3.22 -6.69
C ALA A 102 -3.55 -2.07 -7.21
N ALA A 103 -2.34 -2.37 -7.70
CA ALA A 103 -1.42 -1.38 -8.25
C ALA A 103 -1.94 -0.67 -9.52
N ILE A 104 -2.89 -1.27 -10.23
CA ILE A 104 -3.53 -0.66 -11.40
C ILE A 104 -4.52 0.45 -10.99
N TYR A 105 -5.13 0.33 -9.79
CA TYR A 105 -6.28 1.14 -9.40
C TYR A 105 -6.07 2.00 -8.16
N ALA A 106 -4.95 1.83 -7.45
CA ALA A 106 -4.59 2.63 -6.29
C ALA A 106 -3.24 3.33 -6.50
N GLU A 107 -3.10 4.54 -5.99
CA GLU A 107 -1.86 5.32 -6.09
C GLU A 107 -0.78 4.82 -5.13
N LYS A 108 -1.14 3.96 -4.18
CA LYS A 108 -0.21 3.30 -3.26
C LYS A 108 -0.66 1.89 -2.94
N VAL A 109 0.26 0.95 -2.91
CA VAL A 109 0.02 -0.41 -2.44
C VAL A 109 0.90 -0.69 -1.21
N ARG A 110 0.31 -1.21 -0.15
CA ARG A 110 1.03 -1.70 1.01
C ARG A 110 1.13 -3.20 0.91
N ILE A 111 2.34 -3.70 0.82
CA ILE A 111 2.68 -5.12 0.86
C ILE A 111 3.30 -5.50 2.20
N ASN A 112 3.43 -6.80 2.46
CA ASN A 112 4.21 -7.33 3.57
C ASN A 112 5.48 -8.02 3.03
N PRO A 113 6.66 -7.39 3.11
CA PRO A 113 7.87 -7.95 2.53
C PRO A 113 8.36 -9.22 3.25
N GLY A 114 8.01 -9.40 4.52
CA GLY A 114 8.50 -10.53 5.32
C GLY A 114 7.93 -11.90 4.93
N ASN A 115 6.86 -11.92 4.14
CA ASN A 115 6.23 -13.14 3.64
C ASN A 115 5.60 -12.93 2.25
N TYR A 116 6.23 -12.12 1.43
CA TYR A 116 5.69 -11.71 0.13
C TYR A 116 5.47 -12.88 -0.83
N VAL A 117 6.38 -13.84 -0.84
CA VAL A 117 6.33 -15.03 -1.72
C VAL A 117 6.02 -16.32 -0.99
N ASP A 118 5.80 -16.27 0.32
CA ASP A 118 5.53 -17.46 1.11
C ASP A 118 4.09 -17.95 0.88
N PRO A 119 3.92 -19.24 0.56
CA PRO A 119 2.58 -19.81 0.34
C PRO A 119 1.77 -19.96 1.64
N ALA A 120 2.45 -19.92 2.77
CA ALA A 120 1.84 -20.15 4.08
C ALA A 120 1.61 -18.84 4.84
N ARG A 121 0.39 -18.66 5.35
CA ARG A 121 0.05 -17.56 6.27
C ARG A 121 0.67 -17.76 7.68
N GLN A 122 1.39 -18.84 7.90
CA GLN A 122 2.02 -19.16 9.17
C GLN A 122 3.53 -19.03 9.05
N PHE A 123 4.13 -18.36 10.02
CA PHE A 123 5.59 -18.28 10.16
C PHE A 123 6.09 -19.64 10.67
N ILE A 124 6.47 -20.52 9.77
CA ILE A 124 7.18 -21.74 10.11
C ILE A 124 8.64 -21.37 10.25
N LYS A 125 9.20 -21.52 11.44
CA LYS A 125 10.63 -21.35 11.65
C LYS A 125 11.37 -22.36 10.78
N LYS A 126 12.05 -21.87 9.76
CA LYS A 126 12.86 -22.66 8.86
C LYS A 126 14.30 -22.19 8.96
N GLU A 127 15.21 -23.13 9.10
CA GLU A 127 16.64 -22.85 8.97
C GLU A 127 17.02 -23.08 7.52
N TYR A 128 17.74 -22.12 6.94
CA TYR A 128 18.21 -22.17 5.56
C TYR A 128 19.72 -22.33 5.54
N SER A 129 20.27 -23.12 4.60
CA SER A 129 21.66 -22.98 4.23
C SER A 129 21.88 -21.68 3.46
N ASP A 130 23.15 -21.29 3.26
CA ASP A 130 23.46 -20.06 2.52
C ASP A 130 22.97 -20.16 1.06
N GLU A 131 23.03 -21.34 0.45
CA GLU A 131 22.55 -21.62 -0.90
C GLU A 131 21.02 -21.52 -0.96
N GLU A 132 20.31 -22.18 -0.04
CA GLU A 132 18.83 -22.11 0.05
C GLU A 132 18.36 -20.68 0.27
N TYR A 133 19.08 -19.90 1.08
CA TYR A 133 18.75 -18.51 1.33
C TYR A 133 18.92 -17.65 0.07
N ALA A 134 19.96 -17.90 -0.73
CA ALA A 134 20.16 -17.21 -2.00
C ALA A 134 19.03 -17.52 -2.99
N GLU A 135 18.59 -18.78 -3.09
CA GLU A 135 17.44 -19.17 -3.92
C GLU A 135 16.13 -18.49 -3.49
N GLU A 136 15.90 -18.35 -2.17
CA GLU A 136 14.72 -17.63 -1.67
C GLU A 136 14.76 -16.13 -2.00
N LEU A 137 15.94 -15.49 -1.97
CA LEU A 137 16.09 -14.09 -2.39
C LEU A 137 15.81 -13.91 -3.89
N GLU A 138 16.31 -14.82 -4.75
CA GLU A 138 16.03 -14.82 -6.19
C GLU A 138 14.53 -14.97 -6.46
N ARG A 139 13.85 -15.88 -5.75
CA ARG A 139 12.41 -16.08 -5.84
C ARG A 139 11.62 -14.82 -5.46
N ILE A 140 12.07 -14.09 -4.43
CA ILE A 140 11.47 -12.80 -4.06
C ILE A 140 11.65 -11.78 -5.18
N GLU A 141 12.85 -11.67 -5.73
CA GLU A 141 13.19 -10.73 -6.80
C GLU A 141 12.34 -11.01 -8.05
N ASP A 142 12.28 -12.26 -8.48
CA ASP A 142 11.51 -12.71 -9.65
C ASP A 142 10.02 -12.35 -9.54
N ARG A 143 9.44 -12.38 -8.35
CA ARG A 143 8.04 -12.04 -8.13
C ARG A 143 7.82 -10.55 -7.89
N PHE A 144 8.77 -9.87 -7.25
CA PHE A 144 8.63 -8.48 -6.84
C PHE A 144 8.94 -7.48 -7.97
N VAL A 145 9.92 -7.77 -8.82
CA VAL A 145 10.30 -6.88 -9.92
C VAL A 145 9.15 -6.66 -10.92
N PRO A 146 8.37 -7.66 -11.36
CA PRO A 146 7.19 -7.45 -12.18
C PRO A 146 6.16 -6.52 -11.52
N PHE A 147 5.89 -6.70 -10.22
CA PHE A 147 4.99 -5.82 -9.47
C PHE A 147 5.50 -4.37 -9.45
N LEU A 148 6.80 -4.15 -9.19
CA LEU A 148 7.38 -2.81 -9.23
C LEU A 148 7.25 -2.14 -10.61
N ASN A 149 7.26 -2.92 -11.70
CA ASN A 149 7.07 -2.40 -13.04
C ASN A 149 5.62 -1.96 -13.30
N ILE A 150 4.63 -2.53 -12.61
CA ILE A 150 3.24 -2.07 -12.65
C ILE A 150 3.11 -0.74 -11.87
N CYS A 151 3.87 -0.58 -10.78
CA CYS A 151 3.83 0.61 -9.93
C CYS A 151 4.52 1.85 -10.55
N LYS A 152 5.26 1.71 -11.65
CA LYS A 152 5.94 2.80 -12.39
C LYS A 152 5.00 3.52 -13.32
#